data_71a62b19da5df62085919fdabcc75d29
#
_entry.id   71a62b19da5df62085919fdabcc75d29
#
_cell.length_a   1.000
_cell.length_b   1.000
_cell.length_c   1.000
_cell.angle_alpha   90.00
_cell.angle_beta   90.00
_cell.angle_gamma   90.00
#
_symmetry.space_group_name_H-M   'P 1'
#
loop_
_entity.id
_entity.type
_entity.pdbx_description
1 polymer ?
#
loop_
_entity_poly.entity_id
_entity_poly.type
_entity_poly.pdbx_seq_one_letter_code
_entity_poly.pdbx_strand_id
1 'polypeptide(L)'
;MRKIFLSLCLAFCVVLSGCADEGNSKSTVQLLFPNPDSGIWKYIGQLCAQLMREANYEVELHHCTNAAEQVEQLKAAVEKNPAAIVIGAQDANALGEPLTLAKEKNIPVIAYDRLIMHTDAISYYASFENNSVGEFQARYVEEKLGLKNGAGPFTIEFIAGSPDDTNAPLFFNGAFNYLKPYIDKGQLVVPSGQKDFQSVATDGWKPDNAQRRMTEILQKYYADGKSLNVVVAANDDLAEALIRAQESVGYKGTPTILTGQDAGANGIANIKAGKQSMTIYKDPEILCGKIVRMVKAVVEGSQPAINDVTNIRNDVKTIPSYLCIPIIVDSTNVDIVKDFR
;
A
#
# COMPACT_ATOMS: atom_id res chain seq x y z
N MET A 1 29.82 80.24 -48.64
CA MET A 1 29.65 79.44 -47.44
C MET A 1 28.27 78.80 -47.42
N ARG A 2 28.13 77.62 -47.96
CA ARG A 2 26.85 76.85 -48.03
C ARG A 2 26.87 75.78 -46.96
N LYS A 3 25.97 75.79 -46.01
CA LYS A 3 25.75 74.78 -45.00
C LYS A 3 24.82 73.73 -45.61
N ILE A 4 25.32 72.48 -45.69
CA ILE A 4 24.54 71.32 -46.09
C ILE A 4 23.94 70.72 -44.82
N PHE A 5 22.61 70.67 -44.74
CA PHE A 5 21.88 69.90 -43.69
C PHE A 5 21.72 68.47 -44.14
N LEU A 6 22.32 67.58 -43.39
CA LEU A 6 22.13 66.10 -43.55
C LEU A 6 20.96 65.67 -42.68
N SER A 7 19.85 65.25 -43.29
CA SER A 7 18.66 64.73 -42.61
C SER A 7 18.84 63.28 -42.41
N LEU A 8 18.95 62.88 -41.13
CA LEU A 8 19.06 61.47 -40.71
C LEU A 8 17.63 60.88 -40.45
N CYS A 9 17.12 60.07 -41.40
CA CYS A 9 15.90 59.31 -41.19
C CYS A 9 16.19 58.13 -40.30
N LEU A 10 15.72 58.16 -39.04
CA LEU A 10 15.69 57.00 -38.13
C LEU A 10 14.49 56.15 -38.52
N ALA A 11 14.74 54.99 -39.11
CA ALA A 11 13.72 53.95 -39.31
C ALA A 11 13.51 53.22 -37.98
N PHE A 12 12.34 53.42 -37.40
CA PHE A 12 11.89 52.72 -36.18
C PHE A 12 11.36 51.34 -36.58
N CYS A 13 12.19 50.30 -36.52
CA CYS A 13 11.72 48.92 -36.63
C CYS A 13 10.96 48.54 -35.36
N VAL A 14 9.63 48.55 -35.42
CA VAL A 14 8.78 47.93 -34.40
C VAL A 14 8.89 46.44 -34.59
N VAL A 15 9.71 45.81 -33.77
CA VAL A 15 9.68 44.35 -33.60
C VAL A 15 8.41 44.02 -32.81
N LEU A 16 7.37 43.62 -33.53
CA LEU A 16 6.22 42.94 -32.94
C LEU A 16 6.73 41.58 -32.42
N SER A 17 7.16 41.54 -31.15
CA SER A 17 7.27 40.30 -30.42
C SER A 17 5.87 39.70 -30.29
N GLY A 18 5.50 38.84 -31.21
CA GLY A 18 4.35 37.98 -31.04
C GLY A 18 4.58 37.16 -29.79
N CYS A 19 3.88 37.45 -28.71
CA CYS A 19 3.63 36.48 -27.66
C CYS A 19 2.89 35.33 -28.33
N ALA A 20 3.63 34.32 -28.76
CA ALA A 20 3.03 33.00 -28.91
C ALA A 20 2.45 32.69 -27.57
N ASP A 21 1.14 32.56 -27.47
CA ASP A 21 0.45 31.87 -26.39
C ASP A 21 1.00 30.43 -26.43
N GLU A 22 2.06 30.18 -25.67
CA GLU A 22 2.45 28.80 -25.34
C GLU A 22 1.26 28.26 -24.60
N GLY A 23 0.37 27.60 -25.35
CA GLY A 23 -0.73 26.87 -24.78
C GLY A 23 -0.15 25.97 -23.68
N ASN A 24 -0.51 26.29 -22.46
CA ASN A 24 -0.05 25.63 -21.24
C ASN A 24 -0.48 24.16 -21.30
N SER A 25 0.23 23.34 -22.11
CA SER A 25 -0.02 21.91 -22.18
C SER A 25 0.28 21.35 -20.81
N LYS A 26 -0.75 20.81 -20.17
CA LYS A 26 -0.60 20.22 -18.85
C LYS A 26 0.42 19.11 -18.90
N SER A 27 1.27 19.03 -17.89
CA SER A 27 2.21 17.92 -17.74
C SER A 27 1.45 16.62 -17.52
N THR A 28 1.80 15.56 -18.24
CA THR A 28 1.16 14.24 -18.12
C THR A 28 1.82 13.42 -17.01
N VAL A 29 1.01 12.81 -16.18
CA VAL A 29 1.43 11.87 -15.13
C VAL A 29 0.82 10.49 -15.43
N GLN A 30 1.66 9.46 -15.40
CA GLN A 30 1.24 8.07 -15.54
C GLN A 30 0.99 7.46 -14.17
N LEU A 31 -0.17 6.84 -13.96
CA LEU A 31 -0.53 6.09 -12.77
C LEU A 31 -0.71 4.62 -13.13
N LEU A 32 0.09 3.73 -12.53
CA LEU A 32 0.05 2.28 -12.78
C LEU A 32 -0.22 1.56 -11.46
N PHE A 33 -1.36 0.87 -11.37
CA PHE A 33 -1.78 0.17 -10.16
C PHE A 33 -2.13 -1.30 -10.42
N PRO A 34 -1.99 -2.17 -9.40
CA PRO A 34 -2.34 -3.58 -9.54
C PRO A 34 -3.85 -3.80 -9.45
N ASN A 35 -4.26 -5.00 -9.82
CA ASN A 35 -5.53 -5.66 -9.53
C ASN A 35 -6.78 -4.76 -9.59
N PRO A 36 -7.38 -4.58 -10.80
CA PRO A 36 -8.59 -3.76 -10.96
C PRO A 36 -9.84 -4.36 -10.28
N ASP A 37 -9.81 -5.67 -9.96
CA ASP A 37 -10.91 -6.37 -9.30
C ASP A 37 -10.89 -6.20 -7.77
N SER A 38 -9.76 -5.76 -7.21
CA SER A 38 -9.69 -5.34 -5.81
C SER A 38 -10.33 -3.97 -5.63
N GLY A 39 -11.40 -3.90 -4.86
CA GLY A 39 -12.12 -2.64 -4.60
C GLY A 39 -11.21 -1.52 -4.12
N ILE A 40 -10.24 -1.83 -3.25
CA ILE A 40 -9.32 -0.84 -2.70
C ILE A 40 -8.36 -0.28 -3.77
N TRP A 41 -7.76 -1.11 -4.65
CA TRP A 41 -6.85 -0.64 -5.67
C TRP A 41 -7.54 0.17 -6.76
N LYS A 42 -8.77 -0.22 -7.12
CA LYS A 42 -9.62 0.56 -8.02
C LYS A 42 -9.93 1.95 -7.44
N TYR A 43 -10.33 1.99 -6.17
CA TYR A 43 -10.60 3.25 -5.46
C TYR A 43 -9.36 4.14 -5.39
N ILE A 44 -8.20 3.59 -4.97
CA ILE A 44 -6.93 4.31 -4.91
C ILE A 44 -6.56 4.93 -6.26
N GLY A 45 -6.64 4.15 -7.34
CA GLY A 45 -6.34 4.64 -8.69
C GLY A 45 -7.22 5.80 -9.10
N GLN A 46 -8.54 5.70 -8.87
CA GLN A 46 -9.50 6.76 -9.18
C GLN A 46 -9.25 8.02 -8.33
N LEU A 47 -9.02 7.85 -7.03
CA LEU A 47 -8.73 8.95 -6.10
C LEU A 47 -7.43 9.67 -6.47
N CYS A 48 -6.34 8.94 -6.68
CA CYS A 48 -5.07 9.55 -7.10
C CYS A 48 -5.22 10.29 -8.42
N ALA A 49 -5.93 9.70 -9.40
CA ALA A 49 -6.17 10.35 -10.69
C ALA A 49 -7.03 11.62 -10.55
N GLN A 50 -8.04 11.61 -9.69
CA GLN A 50 -8.84 12.80 -9.41
C GLN A 50 -7.99 13.90 -8.80
N LEU A 51 -7.25 13.61 -7.71
CA LEU A 51 -6.43 14.61 -7.02
C LEU A 51 -5.31 15.17 -7.92
N MET A 52 -4.74 14.36 -8.83
CA MET A 52 -3.77 14.82 -9.81
C MET A 52 -4.40 15.78 -10.83
N ARG A 53 -5.61 15.48 -11.33
CA ARG A 53 -6.34 16.38 -12.23
C ARG A 53 -6.71 17.70 -11.56
N GLU A 54 -7.11 17.66 -10.29
CA GLU A 54 -7.35 18.84 -9.45
C GLU A 54 -6.07 19.68 -9.26
N ALA A 55 -4.91 19.03 -9.23
CA ALA A 55 -3.59 19.67 -9.20
C ALA A 55 -3.10 20.12 -10.60
N ASN A 56 -3.97 20.13 -11.62
CA ASN A 56 -3.73 20.60 -12.98
C ASN A 56 -2.78 19.72 -13.83
N TYR A 57 -2.74 18.38 -13.57
CA TYR A 57 -2.05 17.41 -14.43
C TYR A 57 -3.00 16.73 -15.40
N GLU A 58 -2.50 16.32 -16.55
CA GLU A 58 -3.13 15.27 -17.36
C GLU A 58 -2.76 13.91 -16.76
N VAL A 59 -3.72 12.99 -16.72
CA VAL A 59 -3.52 11.71 -16.04
C VAL A 59 -3.96 10.55 -16.93
N GLU A 60 -3.05 9.63 -17.15
CA GLU A 60 -3.36 8.31 -17.67
C GLU A 60 -3.29 7.28 -16.54
N LEU A 61 -4.42 6.62 -16.28
CA LEU A 61 -4.57 5.61 -15.23
C LEU A 61 -4.65 4.22 -15.86
N HIS A 62 -3.79 3.32 -15.41
CA HIS A 62 -3.72 1.94 -15.82
C HIS A 62 -3.84 1.01 -14.63
N HIS A 63 -4.56 -0.09 -14.80
CA HIS A 63 -4.58 -1.22 -13.88
C HIS A 63 -4.14 -2.47 -14.62
N CYS A 64 -3.43 -3.35 -13.93
CA CYS A 64 -2.97 -4.63 -14.48
C CYS A 64 -3.59 -5.81 -13.72
N THR A 65 -3.77 -6.92 -14.41
CA THR A 65 -4.25 -8.18 -13.80
C THR A 65 -3.10 -9.11 -13.39
N ASN A 66 -1.89 -8.85 -13.91
CA ASN A 66 -0.69 -9.63 -13.61
C ASN A 66 0.58 -8.79 -13.85
N ALA A 67 1.73 -9.31 -13.40
CA ALA A 67 3.01 -8.62 -13.49
C ALA A 67 3.48 -8.38 -14.94
N ALA A 68 3.25 -9.33 -15.85
CA ALA A 68 3.67 -9.18 -17.24
C ALA A 68 2.91 -8.04 -17.94
N GLU A 69 1.61 -7.91 -17.68
CA GLU A 69 0.81 -6.79 -18.18
C GLU A 69 1.32 -5.46 -17.66
N GLN A 70 1.68 -5.38 -16.34
CA GLN A 70 2.22 -4.15 -15.77
C GLN A 70 3.56 -3.75 -16.38
N VAL A 71 4.42 -4.72 -16.70
CA VAL A 71 5.69 -4.47 -17.41
C VAL A 71 5.43 -3.79 -18.76
N GLU A 72 4.50 -4.32 -19.57
CA GLU A 72 4.18 -3.73 -20.87
C GLU A 72 3.51 -2.35 -20.75
N GLN A 73 2.62 -2.16 -19.75
CA GLN A 73 2.03 -0.86 -19.47
C GLN A 73 3.11 0.16 -19.06
N LEU A 74 4.09 -0.23 -18.25
CA LEU A 74 5.18 0.64 -17.84
C LEU A 74 6.10 1.01 -19.02
N LYS A 75 6.42 0.06 -19.91
CA LYS A 75 7.16 0.34 -21.15
C LYS A 75 6.44 1.41 -22.00
N ALA A 76 5.15 1.19 -22.24
CA ALA A 76 4.34 2.14 -23.01
C ALA A 76 4.24 3.53 -22.34
N ALA A 77 4.16 3.57 -21.00
CA ALA A 77 4.17 4.81 -20.24
C ALA A 77 5.48 5.58 -20.37
N VAL A 78 6.62 4.88 -20.29
CA VAL A 78 7.97 5.48 -20.45
C VAL A 78 8.18 6.04 -21.86
N GLU A 79 7.64 5.39 -22.89
CA GLU A 79 7.74 5.87 -24.28
C GLU A 79 7.05 7.23 -24.48
N LYS A 80 5.98 7.52 -23.73
CA LYS A 80 5.25 8.79 -23.78
C LYS A 80 5.99 9.95 -23.13
N ASN A 81 7.13 9.70 -22.50
CA ASN A 81 7.97 10.69 -21.82
C ASN A 81 7.17 11.59 -20.84
N PRO A 82 6.45 11.02 -19.86
CA PRO A 82 5.64 11.77 -18.91
C PRO A 82 6.50 12.60 -17.94
N ALA A 83 5.88 13.58 -17.31
CA ALA A 83 6.53 14.38 -16.27
C ALA A 83 6.86 13.59 -14.99
N ALA A 84 6.06 12.55 -14.70
CA ALA A 84 6.32 11.60 -13.62
C ALA A 84 5.54 10.29 -13.83
N ILE A 85 6.02 9.22 -13.21
CA ILE A 85 5.33 7.93 -13.12
C ILE A 85 5.10 7.63 -11.64
N VAL A 86 3.85 7.29 -11.27
CA VAL A 86 3.48 6.74 -9.96
C VAL A 86 3.09 5.29 -10.16
N ILE A 87 3.69 4.38 -9.43
CA ILE A 87 3.48 2.95 -9.63
C ILE A 87 3.34 2.19 -8.31
N GLY A 88 2.21 1.50 -8.11
CA GLY A 88 2.04 0.44 -7.14
C GLY A 88 2.36 -0.90 -7.83
N ALA A 89 3.42 -1.58 -7.40
CA ALA A 89 3.87 -2.79 -8.08
C ALA A 89 2.90 -3.97 -7.89
N GLN A 90 2.57 -4.69 -8.97
CA GLN A 90 1.89 -5.98 -8.89
C GLN A 90 2.85 -7.05 -8.35
N ASP A 91 4.08 -7.05 -8.85
CA ASP A 91 5.22 -7.82 -8.35
C ASP A 91 6.42 -6.88 -8.18
N ALA A 92 6.96 -6.83 -6.97
CA ALA A 92 8.06 -5.96 -6.59
C ALA A 92 9.36 -6.19 -7.40
N ASN A 93 9.53 -7.39 -7.97
CA ASN A 93 10.76 -7.83 -8.63
C ASN A 93 10.69 -7.77 -10.16
N ALA A 94 9.51 -7.55 -10.75
CA ALA A 94 9.30 -7.72 -12.19
C ALA A 94 9.63 -6.49 -13.06
N LEU A 95 9.84 -5.30 -12.47
CA LEU A 95 9.79 -4.02 -13.17
C LEU A 95 11.17 -3.46 -13.61
N GLY A 96 12.27 -4.22 -13.43
CA GLY A 96 13.63 -3.71 -13.58
C GLY A 96 13.96 -3.11 -14.95
N GLU A 97 13.64 -3.81 -16.05
CA GLU A 97 13.98 -3.37 -17.41
C GLU A 97 13.30 -2.03 -17.78
N PRO A 98 11.95 -1.88 -17.70
CA PRO A 98 11.32 -0.62 -18.08
C PRO A 98 11.66 0.54 -17.13
N LEU A 99 11.98 0.25 -15.87
CA LEU A 99 12.46 1.28 -14.92
C LEU A 99 13.85 1.80 -15.30
N THR A 100 14.71 0.95 -15.84
CA THR A 100 16.02 1.40 -16.37
C THR A 100 15.83 2.41 -17.50
N LEU A 101 14.90 2.16 -18.43
CA LEU A 101 14.54 3.11 -19.48
C LEU A 101 13.97 4.43 -18.94
N ALA A 102 13.14 4.37 -17.90
CA ALA A 102 12.63 5.57 -17.26
C ALA A 102 13.77 6.42 -16.65
N LYS A 103 14.76 5.77 -16.02
CA LYS A 103 15.93 6.44 -15.48
C LYS A 103 16.79 7.07 -16.57
N GLU A 104 17.06 6.37 -17.68
CA GLU A 104 17.83 6.89 -18.82
C GLU A 104 17.16 8.14 -19.43
N LYS A 105 15.84 8.19 -19.43
CA LYS A 105 15.05 9.34 -19.88
C LYS A 105 14.87 10.41 -18.80
N ASN A 106 15.44 10.25 -17.61
CA ASN A 106 15.28 11.13 -16.46
C ASN A 106 13.81 11.33 -16.02
N ILE A 107 12.96 10.33 -16.23
CA ILE A 107 11.57 10.36 -15.78
C ILE A 107 11.55 9.98 -14.29
N PRO A 108 11.07 10.86 -13.39
CA PRO A 108 10.97 10.54 -11.98
C PRO A 108 9.91 9.46 -11.74
N VAL A 109 10.29 8.43 -10.98
CA VAL A 109 9.40 7.32 -10.61
C VAL A 109 9.18 7.34 -9.10
N ILE A 110 7.91 7.38 -8.70
CA ILE A 110 7.49 7.33 -7.30
C ILE A 110 6.78 5.99 -7.07
N ALA A 111 7.36 5.15 -6.20
CA ALA A 111 6.72 3.91 -5.80
C ALA A 111 5.62 4.21 -4.77
N TYR A 112 4.42 3.69 -5.02
CA TYR A 112 3.24 3.81 -4.17
C TYR A 112 2.98 2.51 -3.40
N ASP A 113 2.91 2.57 -2.09
CA ASP A 113 2.59 1.49 -1.16
C ASP A 113 3.55 0.29 -1.21
N ARG A 114 3.77 -0.33 -2.36
CA ARG A 114 4.68 -1.47 -2.56
C ARG A 114 6.06 -1.01 -3.01
N LEU A 115 7.10 -1.36 -2.24
CA LEU A 115 8.48 -1.04 -2.58
C LEU A 115 8.93 -1.90 -3.76
N ILE A 116 9.52 -1.27 -4.77
CA ILE A 116 10.06 -1.95 -5.94
C ILE A 116 11.52 -2.30 -5.69
N MET A 117 11.87 -3.57 -5.90
CA MET A 117 13.16 -4.13 -5.55
C MET A 117 14.15 -4.11 -6.73
N HIS A 118 15.42 -4.34 -6.43
CA HIS A 118 16.52 -4.61 -7.38
C HIS A 118 16.72 -3.55 -8.47
N THR A 119 16.40 -2.28 -8.20
CA THR A 119 16.55 -1.17 -9.14
C THR A 119 17.01 0.11 -8.44
N ASP A 120 17.81 0.92 -9.13
CA ASP A 120 18.17 2.26 -8.67
C ASP A 120 17.34 3.38 -9.31
N ALA A 121 16.34 3.02 -10.12
CA ALA A 121 15.50 3.95 -10.88
C ALA A 121 14.41 4.63 -10.04
N ILE A 122 14.07 4.12 -8.84
CA ILE A 122 13.04 4.72 -8.00
C ILE A 122 13.56 6.00 -7.37
N SER A 123 12.87 7.12 -7.61
CA SER A 123 13.23 8.43 -7.05
C SER A 123 12.78 8.56 -5.59
N TYR A 124 11.54 8.17 -5.31
CA TYR A 124 10.90 8.27 -4.00
C TYR A 124 9.93 7.10 -3.77
N TYR A 125 9.65 6.86 -2.49
CA TYR A 125 8.65 5.89 -2.05
C TYR A 125 7.67 6.55 -1.08
N ALA A 126 6.39 6.24 -1.20
CA ALA A 126 5.39 6.65 -0.24
C ALA A 126 4.48 5.48 0.13
N SER A 127 4.34 5.25 1.43
CA SER A 127 3.54 4.16 1.99
C SER A 127 3.07 4.50 3.40
N PHE A 128 2.53 3.51 4.07
CA PHE A 128 2.36 3.53 5.52
C PHE A 128 3.55 2.88 6.22
N GLU A 129 3.69 3.10 7.53
CA GLU A 129 4.69 2.43 8.35
C GLU A 129 4.26 0.96 8.57
N ASN A 130 4.75 0.06 7.72
CA ASN A 130 4.21 -1.30 7.58
C ASN A 130 4.53 -2.22 8.76
N ASN A 131 5.66 -2.04 9.45
CA ASN A 131 5.93 -2.77 10.69
C ASN A 131 4.92 -2.39 11.78
N SER A 132 4.56 -1.11 11.88
CA SER A 132 3.55 -0.63 12.83
C SER A 132 2.16 -1.22 12.58
N VAL A 133 1.83 -1.59 11.34
CA VAL A 133 0.55 -2.28 11.06
C VAL A 133 0.45 -3.57 11.88
N GLY A 134 1.45 -4.45 11.75
CA GLY A 134 1.47 -5.71 12.51
C GLY A 134 1.60 -5.48 14.02
N GLU A 135 2.43 -4.52 14.43
CA GLU A 135 2.58 -4.17 15.83
C GLU A 135 1.26 -3.68 16.44
N PHE A 136 0.48 -2.88 15.73
CA PHE A 136 -0.82 -2.40 16.20
C PHE A 136 -1.85 -3.52 16.33
N GLN A 137 -1.87 -4.47 15.38
CA GLN A 137 -2.67 -5.68 15.51
C GLN A 137 -2.29 -6.47 16.77
N ALA A 138 -0.99 -6.64 17.01
CA ALA A 138 -0.46 -7.35 18.18
C ALA A 138 -0.77 -6.63 19.50
N ARG A 139 -0.66 -5.32 19.56
CA ARG A 139 -1.02 -4.51 20.74
C ARG A 139 -2.50 -4.61 21.08
N TYR A 140 -3.36 -4.63 20.05
CA TYR A 140 -4.79 -4.86 20.24
C TYR A 140 -5.05 -6.24 20.87
N VAL A 141 -4.41 -7.29 20.36
CA VAL A 141 -4.49 -8.64 20.94
C VAL A 141 -4.00 -8.67 22.39
N GLU A 142 -2.84 -8.07 22.66
CA GLU A 142 -2.25 -7.98 24.00
C GLU A 142 -3.20 -7.34 25.02
N GLU A 143 -3.82 -6.23 24.62
CA GLU A 143 -4.76 -5.49 25.47
C GLU A 143 -6.04 -6.29 25.71
N LYS A 144 -6.67 -6.81 24.65
CA LYS A 144 -7.93 -7.55 24.75
C LYS A 144 -7.81 -8.82 25.56
N LEU A 145 -6.66 -9.48 25.53
CA LEU A 145 -6.40 -10.70 26.31
C LEU A 145 -5.80 -10.42 27.69
N GLY A 146 -5.38 -9.20 27.98
CA GLY A 146 -4.71 -8.90 29.26
C GLY A 146 -3.36 -9.58 29.45
N LEU A 147 -2.60 -9.81 28.35
CA LEU A 147 -1.34 -10.56 28.38
C LEU A 147 -0.29 -9.92 29.28
N LYS A 148 -0.24 -8.59 29.39
CA LYS A 148 0.63 -7.85 30.33
C LYS A 148 0.38 -8.21 31.77
N ASN A 149 -0.85 -8.62 32.11
CA ASN A 149 -1.26 -8.97 33.46
C ASN A 149 -1.08 -10.48 33.74
N GLY A 150 -0.41 -11.20 32.84
CA GLY A 150 -0.13 -12.63 33.02
C GLY A 150 -1.25 -13.57 32.57
N ALA A 151 -2.29 -13.05 31.91
CA ALA A 151 -3.40 -13.89 31.42
C ALA A 151 -2.92 -14.90 30.36
N GLY A 152 -3.54 -16.07 30.32
CA GLY A 152 -3.24 -17.18 29.40
C GLY A 152 -3.32 -18.54 30.09
N PRO A 153 -3.08 -19.67 29.38
CA PRO A 153 -2.71 -19.69 27.95
C PRO A 153 -3.91 -19.46 27.02
N PHE A 154 -3.66 -18.80 25.90
CA PHE A 154 -4.61 -18.62 24.79
C PHE A 154 -4.03 -19.20 23.50
N THR A 155 -4.89 -19.67 22.60
CA THR A 155 -4.47 -20.15 21.28
C THR A 155 -4.44 -19.03 20.25
N ILE A 156 -3.44 -19.05 19.39
CA ILE A 156 -3.25 -18.06 18.33
C ILE A 156 -2.82 -18.74 17.02
N GLU A 157 -3.35 -18.27 15.89
CA GLU A 157 -2.89 -18.61 14.55
C GLU A 157 -2.64 -17.34 13.73
N PHE A 158 -1.90 -17.48 12.63
CA PHE A 158 -1.52 -16.38 11.75
C PHE A 158 -1.97 -16.65 10.32
N ILE A 159 -2.43 -15.60 9.62
CA ILE A 159 -2.68 -15.59 8.18
C ILE A 159 -1.92 -14.40 7.62
N ALA A 160 -0.78 -14.65 6.97
CA ALA A 160 0.02 -13.61 6.34
C ALA A 160 -0.38 -13.40 4.88
N GLY A 161 0.10 -12.29 4.30
CA GLY A 161 -0.12 -11.93 2.90
C GLY A 161 0.77 -12.67 1.91
N SER A 162 0.81 -12.19 0.66
CA SER A 162 1.57 -12.82 -0.42
C SER A 162 3.08 -12.61 -0.31
N PRO A 163 3.90 -13.63 -0.64
CA PRO A 163 5.35 -13.48 -0.72
C PRO A 163 5.82 -12.50 -1.82
N ASP A 164 5.00 -12.23 -2.82
CA ASP A 164 5.30 -11.28 -3.91
C ASP A 164 5.18 -9.81 -3.47
N ASP A 165 4.61 -9.58 -2.29
CA ASP A 165 4.42 -8.26 -1.71
C ASP A 165 5.44 -8.01 -0.59
N THR A 166 6.33 -7.05 -0.79
CA THR A 166 7.37 -6.68 0.19
C THR A 166 6.81 -6.20 1.52
N ASN A 167 5.54 -5.79 1.59
CA ASN A 167 4.88 -5.37 2.82
C ASN A 167 4.44 -6.56 3.68
N ALA A 168 4.06 -7.69 3.06
CA ALA A 168 3.49 -8.83 3.77
C ALA A 168 4.40 -9.39 4.88
N PRO A 169 5.73 -9.59 4.64
CA PRO A 169 6.64 -9.98 5.73
C PRO A 169 6.76 -8.91 6.82
N LEU A 170 6.64 -7.62 6.50
CA LEU A 170 6.73 -6.54 7.49
C LEU A 170 5.52 -6.57 8.45
N PHE A 171 4.30 -6.78 7.92
CA PHE A 171 3.10 -6.95 8.74
C PHE A 171 3.23 -8.16 9.68
N PHE A 172 3.61 -9.31 9.12
CA PHE A 172 3.81 -10.53 9.91
C PHE A 172 4.88 -10.36 10.99
N ASN A 173 6.05 -9.84 10.62
CA ASN A 173 7.15 -9.64 11.55
C ASN A 173 6.81 -8.63 12.65
N GLY A 174 6.12 -7.54 12.31
CA GLY A 174 5.64 -6.56 13.29
C GLY A 174 4.76 -7.22 14.35
N ALA A 175 3.79 -8.03 13.93
CA ALA A 175 2.89 -8.74 14.84
C ALA A 175 3.60 -9.87 15.60
N PHE A 176 4.31 -10.74 14.87
CA PHE A 176 4.95 -11.91 15.46
C PHE A 176 6.04 -11.55 16.47
N ASN A 177 6.93 -10.63 16.13
CA ASN A 177 8.00 -10.20 17.01
C ASN A 177 7.47 -9.53 18.29
N TYR A 178 6.38 -8.76 18.19
CA TYR A 178 5.72 -8.19 19.35
C TYR A 178 5.12 -9.24 20.26
N LEU A 179 4.45 -10.27 19.70
CA LEU A 179 3.79 -11.33 20.46
C LEU A 179 4.74 -12.46 20.88
N LYS A 180 5.91 -12.56 20.27
CA LYS A 180 6.90 -13.63 20.54
C LYS A 180 7.23 -13.82 22.02
N PRO A 181 7.45 -12.77 22.83
CA PRO A 181 7.70 -12.96 24.27
C PRO A 181 6.56 -13.67 25.02
N TYR A 182 5.30 -13.50 24.59
CA TYR A 182 4.13 -14.19 25.16
C TYR A 182 4.03 -15.63 24.68
N ILE A 183 4.44 -15.90 23.44
CA ILE A 183 4.54 -17.26 22.88
C ILE A 183 5.65 -18.03 23.61
N ASP A 184 6.82 -17.43 23.79
CA ASP A 184 7.96 -18.05 24.49
C ASP A 184 7.66 -18.39 25.96
N LYS A 185 6.82 -17.56 26.62
CA LYS A 185 6.34 -17.79 28.00
C LYS A 185 5.15 -18.76 28.10
N GLY A 186 4.60 -19.22 26.97
CA GLY A 186 3.44 -20.10 26.94
C GLY A 186 2.10 -19.43 27.24
N GLN A 187 2.04 -18.08 27.33
CA GLN A 187 0.78 -17.33 27.45
C GLN A 187 -0.01 -17.36 26.15
N LEU A 188 0.70 -17.43 25.01
CA LEU A 188 0.14 -17.69 23.68
C LEU A 188 0.70 -19.01 23.16
N VAL A 189 -0.16 -19.87 22.65
CA VAL A 189 0.19 -21.15 22.06
C VAL A 189 -0.24 -21.18 20.61
N VAL A 190 0.63 -21.63 19.70
CA VAL A 190 0.33 -21.82 18.28
C VAL A 190 0.16 -23.32 18.02
N PRO A 191 -1.06 -23.88 18.08
CA PRO A 191 -1.29 -25.32 17.96
C PRO A 191 -0.87 -25.94 16.62
N SER A 192 -0.96 -25.14 15.52
CA SER A 192 -0.47 -25.56 14.20
C SER A 192 1.05 -25.67 14.15
N GLY A 193 1.78 -25.00 15.03
CA GLY A 193 3.23 -24.85 14.99
C GLY A 193 3.74 -23.90 13.90
N GLN A 194 2.85 -23.28 13.10
CA GLN A 194 3.21 -22.38 11.99
C GLN A 194 3.59 -20.99 12.54
N LYS A 195 4.89 -20.71 12.63
CA LYS A 195 5.46 -19.54 13.31
C LYS A 195 6.42 -18.72 12.44
N ASP A 196 6.53 -19.05 11.17
CA ASP A 196 7.36 -18.36 10.21
C ASP A 196 6.52 -17.85 9.03
N PHE A 197 6.99 -16.80 8.38
CA PHE A 197 6.25 -16.15 7.31
C PHE A 197 5.86 -17.12 6.18
N GLN A 198 6.77 -18.01 5.77
CA GLN A 198 6.54 -18.92 4.64
C GLN A 198 5.42 -19.91 4.94
N SER A 199 5.33 -20.41 6.17
CA SER A 199 4.29 -21.38 6.57
C SER A 199 2.90 -20.75 6.70
N VAL A 200 2.81 -19.43 6.85
CA VAL A 200 1.54 -18.70 7.04
C VAL A 200 1.18 -17.78 5.88
N ALA A 201 2.04 -17.70 4.85
CA ALA A 201 1.83 -16.88 3.67
C ALA A 201 0.61 -17.32 2.85
N THR A 202 0.02 -16.38 2.14
CA THR A 202 -1.16 -16.59 1.27
C THR A 202 -0.86 -16.07 -0.13
N ASP A 203 -0.48 -16.97 -1.02
CA ASP A 203 -0.08 -16.64 -2.39
C ASP A 203 -1.12 -15.78 -3.11
N GLY A 204 -0.66 -14.68 -3.69
CA GLY A 204 -1.45 -13.72 -4.44
C GLY A 204 -2.54 -13.01 -3.61
N TRP A 205 -2.45 -13.04 -2.27
CA TRP A 205 -3.50 -12.53 -1.38
C TRP A 205 -4.88 -13.18 -1.59
N LYS A 206 -4.92 -14.43 -2.11
CA LYS A 206 -6.17 -15.10 -2.49
C LYS A 206 -6.92 -15.64 -1.26
N PRO A 207 -8.13 -15.14 -0.96
CA PRO A 207 -8.88 -15.58 0.23
C PRO A 207 -9.18 -17.07 0.25
N ASP A 208 -9.38 -17.71 -0.91
CA ASP A 208 -9.65 -19.15 -1.00
C ASP A 208 -8.45 -20.01 -0.52
N ASN A 209 -7.22 -19.53 -0.73
CA ASN A 209 -6.02 -20.20 -0.20
C ASN A 209 -5.99 -20.13 1.32
N ALA A 210 -6.29 -18.96 1.89
CA ALA A 210 -6.39 -18.78 3.34
C ALA A 210 -7.53 -19.60 3.93
N GLN A 211 -8.70 -19.60 3.30
CA GLN A 211 -9.86 -20.39 3.76
C GLN A 211 -9.55 -21.89 3.81
N ARG A 212 -8.97 -22.44 2.74
CA ARG A 212 -8.58 -23.86 2.70
C ARG A 212 -7.62 -24.21 3.84
N ARG A 213 -6.53 -23.43 3.99
CA ARG A 213 -5.54 -23.67 5.04
C ARG A 213 -6.17 -23.54 6.44
N MET A 214 -6.98 -22.52 6.69
CA MET A 214 -7.64 -22.37 7.99
C MET A 214 -8.68 -23.44 8.26
N THR A 215 -9.38 -23.95 7.25
CA THR A 215 -10.28 -25.11 7.38
C THR A 215 -9.51 -26.35 7.87
N GLU A 216 -8.34 -26.64 7.26
CA GLU A 216 -7.48 -27.75 7.69
C GLU A 216 -6.96 -27.58 9.13
N ILE A 217 -6.56 -26.35 9.50
CA ILE A 217 -6.12 -26.03 10.86
C ILE A 217 -7.26 -26.24 11.86
N LEU A 218 -8.46 -25.72 11.57
CA LEU A 218 -9.63 -25.88 12.43
C LEU A 218 -10.00 -27.34 12.64
N GLN A 219 -10.03 -28.14 11.58
CA GLN A 219 -10.34 -29.57 11.66
C GLN A 219 -9.30 -30.36 12.46
N LYS A 220 -8.01 -30.02 12.31
CA LYS A 220 -6.93 -30.78 12.94
C LYS A 220 -6.66 -30.38 14.38
N TYR A 221 -6.74 -29.12 14.72
CA TYR A 221 -6.27 -28.62 16.02
C TYR A 221 -7.38 -28.07 16.91
N TYR A 222 -8.54 -27.75 16.35
CA TYR A 222 -9.66 -27.08 17.03
C TYR A 222 -10.97 -27.88 16.97
N ALA A 223 -10.88 -29.16 16.59
CA ALA A 223 -12.00 -30.08 16.72
C ALA A 223 -12.43 -30.23 18.19
N ASP A 224 -13.60 -30.81 18.43
CA ASP A 224 -14.14 -31.10 19.75
C ASP A 224 -14.35 -29.90 20.67
N GLY A 225 -14.63 -28.70 20.09
CA GLY A 225 -14.96 -27.51 20.85
C GLY A 225 -13.76 -26.76 21.44
N LYS A 226 -12.53 -27.11 21.02
CA LYS A 226 -11.34 -26.34 21.39
C LYS A 226 -11.45 -24.92 20.85
N SER A 227 -11.08 -23.96 21.68
CA SER A 227 -11.16 -22.55 21.31
C SER A 227 -9.97 -22.07 20.50
N LEU A 228 -10.22 -21.42 19.37
CA LEU A 228 -9.27 -20.57 18.65
C LEU A 228 -9.48 -19.14 19.18
N ASN A 229 -8.60 -18.67 20.06
CA ASN A 229 -8.81 -17.39 20.74
C ASN A 229 -8.42 -16.20 19.88
N VAL A 230 -7.38 -16.35 19.04
CA VAL A 230 -6.83 -15.26 18.23
C VAL A 230 -6.48 -15.75 16.83
N VAL A 231 -6.81 -14.94 15.83
CA VAL A 231 -6.16 -15.01 14.51
C VAL A 231 -5.66 -13.61 14.12
N VAL A 232 -4.36 -13.51 13.89
CA VAL A 232 -3.75 -12.34 13.29
C VAL A 232 -3.82 -12.52 11.76
N ALA A 233 -4.79 -11.85 11.13
CA ALA A 233 -4.95 -11.85 9.69
C ALA A 233 -4.37 -10.55 9.10
N ALA A 234 -3.61 -10.69 8.01
CA ALA A 234 -2.87 -9.58 7.42
C ALA A 234 -3.78 -8.52 6.79
N ASN A 235 -4.98 -8.89 6.31
CA ASN A 235 -5.98 -7.93 5.84
C ASN A 235 -7.42 -8.44 6.03
N ASP A 236 -8.41 -7.61 5.67
CA ASP A 236 -9.83 -7.89 5.88
C ASP A 236 -10.34 -9.02 4.99
N ASP A 237 -9.85 -9.16 3.75
CA ASP A 237 -10.22 -10.25 2.86
C ASP A 237 -9.75 -11.61 3.39
N LEU A 238 -8.57 -11.66 4.01
CA LEU A 238 -8.06 -12.86 4.66
C LEU A 238 -8.77 -13.12 6.01
N ALA A 239 -9.20 -12.06 6.70
CA ALA A 239 -10.05 -12.20 7.88
C ALA A 239 -11.41 -12.82 7.53
N GLU A 240 -12.03 -12.36 6.43
CA GLU A 240 -13.26 -12.95 5.89
C GLU A 240 -13.09 -14.44 5.55
N ALA A 241 -11.92 -14.83 5.02
CA ALA A 241 -11.61 -16.23 4.73
C ALA A 241 -11.64 -17.12 5.99
N LEU A 242 -11.18 -16.62 7.16
CA LEU A 242 -11.32 -17.32 8.42
C LEU A 242 -12.79 -17.48 8.82
N ILE A 243 -13.60 -16.41 8.69
CA ILE A 243 -15.02 -16.47 9.02
C ILE A 243 -15.70 -17.57 8.20
N ARG A 244 -15.46 -17.61 6.89
CA ARG A 244 -15.96 -18.68 6.01
C ARG A 244 -15.44 -20.07 6.39
N ALA A 245 -14.16 -20.18 6.78
CA ALA A 245 -13.60 -21.45 7.25
C ALA A 245 -14.30 -21.94 8.52
N GLN A 246 -14.52 -21.09 9.51
CA GLN A 246 -15.26 -21.41 10.73
C GLN A 246 -16.70 -21.85 10.46
N GLU A 247 -17.40 -21.13 9.56
CA GLU A 247 -18.76 -21.48 9.14
C GLU A 247 -18.78 -22.86 8.44
N SER A 248 -17.82 -23.13 7.56
CA SER A 248 -17.77 -24.38 6.79
C SER A 248 -17.56 -25.65 7.63
N VAL A 249 -16.86 -25.53 8.76
CA VAL A 249 -16.63 -26.64 9.69
C VAL A 249 -17.61 -26.65 10.87
N GLY A 250 -18.54 -25.70 10.92
CA GLY A 250 -19.46 -25.56 12.04
C GLY A 250 -18.74 -25.30 13.37
N TYR A 251 -17.72 -24.44 13.35
CA TYR A 251 -16.93 -24.08 14.53
C TYR A 251 -17.81 -23.58 15.68
N LYS A 252 -17.63 -24.15 16.87
CA LYS A 252 -18.43 -23.84 18.07
C LYS A 252 -17.60 -23.38 19.26
N GLY A 253 -16.33 -22.99 19.00
CA GLY A 253 -15.47 -22.42 20.03
C GLY A 253 -15.89 -21.02 20.47
N THR A 254 -15.12 -20.43 21.38
CA THR A 254 -15.32 -19.05 21.80
C THR A 254 -15.14 -18.07 20.62
N PRO A 255 -15.78 -16.88 20.65
CA PRO A 255 -15.51 -15.85 19.66
C PRO A 255 -14.02 -15.57 19.54
N THR A 256 -13.50 -15.59 18.32
CA THR A 256 -12.10 -15.38 18.01
C THR A 256 -11.80 -13.87 17.95
N ILE A 257 -10.73 -13.41 18.60
CA ILE A 257 -10.17 -12.08 18.31
C ILE A 257 -9.54 -12.16 16.91
N LEU A 258 -10.16 -11.50 15.96
CA LEU A 258 -9.77 -11.50 14.56
C LEU A 258 -9.31 -10.11 14.14
N THR A 259 -8.05 -9.99 13.74
CA THR A 259 -7.51 -8.74 13.21
C THR A 259 -7.71 -8.63 11.70
N GLY A 260 -7.50 -7.44 11.16
CA GLY A 260 -7.53 -7.16 9.73
C GLY A 260 -6.73 -5.90 9.40
N GLN A 261 -6.76 -5.50 8.14
CA GLN A 261 -6.16 -4.29 7.60
C GLN A 261 -6.93 -3.87 6.36
N ASP A 262 -6.79 -2.61 6.00
CA ASP A 262 -7.34 -1.87 4.86
C ASP A 262 -8.70 -1.20 5.14
N ALA A 263 -9.41 -1.59 6.18
CA ALA A 263 -10.75 -1.07 6.51
C ALA A 263 -11.71 -1.13 5.31
N GLY A 264 -11.65 -2.24 4.56
CA GLY A 264 -12.52 -2.50 3.43
C GLY A 264 -13.99 -2.65 3.85
N ALA A 265 -14.91 -2.57 2.89
CA ALA A 265 -16.35 -2.64 3.17
C ALA A 265 -16.75 -3.93 3.93
N ASN A 266 -16.15 -5.07 3.56
CA ASN A 266 -16.34 -6.35 4.26
C ASN A 266 -15.80 -6.31 5.70
N GLY A 267 -14.57 -5.77 5.91
CA GLY A 267 -13.98 -5.63 7.24
C GLY A 267 -14.83 -4.75 8.15
N ILE A 268 -15.29 -3.59 7.65
CA ILE A 268 -16.19 -2.70 8.39
C ILE A 268 -17.53 -3.37 8.73
N ALA A 269 -18.12 -4.09 7.76
CA ALA A 269 -19.36 -4.83 8.00
C ALA A 269 -19.17 -5.93 9.06
N ASN A 270 -18.04 -6.66 9.01
CA ASN A 270 -17.70 -7.71 9.96
C ASN A 270 -17.43 -7.16 11.37
N ILE A 271 -16.78 -6.00 11.49
CA ILE A 271 -16.59 -5.31 12.78
C ILE A 271 -17.94 -4.91 13.37
N LYS A 272 -18.81 -4.28 12.58
CA LYS A 272 -20.17 -3.92 13.02
C LYS A 272 -21.04 -5.11 13.41
N ALA A 273 -20.84 -6.26 12.76
CA ALA A 273 -21.50 -7.52 13.06
C ALA A 273 -20.85 -8.31 14.22
N GLY A 274 -19.72 -7.85 14.78
CA GLY A 274 -18.97 -8.57 15.83
C GLY A 274 -18.27 -9.83 15.35
N LYS A 275 -18.11 -10.03 14.04
CA LYS A 275 -17.39 -11.17 13.43
C LYS A 275 -15.89 -10.94 13.32
N GLN A 276 -15.46 -9.70 13.21
CA GLN A 276 -14.07 -9.25 13.20
C GLN A 276 -13.86 -8.23 14.32
N SER A 277 -12.72 -8.28 15.01
CA SER A 277 -12.50 -7.46 16.20
C SER A 277 -11.98 -6.06 15.88
N MET A 278 -11.10 -5.96 14.88
CA MET A 278 -10.48 -4.71 14.47
C MET A 278 -9.95 -4.80 13.05
N THR A 279 -9.66 -3.64 12.48
CA THR A 279 -8.88 -3.48 11.26
C THR A 279 -7.87 -2.35 11.41
N ILE A 280 -6.85 -2.31 10.55
CA ILE A 280 -5.94 -1.19 10.44
C ILE A 280 -6.36 -0.35 9.24
N TYR A 281 -6.70 0.91 9.50
CA TYR A 281 -7.07 1.87 8.48
C TYR A 281 -5.84 2.60 7.95
N LYS A 282 -5.57 2.42 6.68
CA LYS A 282 -4.57 3.14 5.88
C LYS A 282 -5.33 4.11 4.98
N ASP A 283 -5.59 5.34 5.47
CA ASP A 283 -6.42 6.31 4.75
C ASP A 283 -5.85 6.66 3.37
N PRO A 284 -6.48 6.22 2.26
CA PRO A 284 -5.98 6.45 0.92
C PRO A 284 -5.91 7.93 0.54
N GLU A 285 -6.76 8.79 1.12
CA GLU A 285 -6.72 10.23 0.84
C GLU A 285 -5.42 10.86 1.37
N ILE A 286 -4.95 10.40 2.54
CA ILE A 286 -3.69 10.87 3.11
C ILE A 286 -2.54 10.49 2.18
N LEU A 287 -2.44 9.22 1.77
CA LEU A 287 -1.34 8.75 0.94
C LEU A 287 -1.39 9.33 -0.48
N CYS A 288 -2.55 9.31 -1.16
CA CYS A 288 -2.70 9.94 -2.48
C CYS A 288 -2.39 11.44 -2.42
N GLY A 289 -2.83 12.15 -1.37
CA GLY A 289 -2.48 13.55 -1.18
C GLY A 289 -0.97 13.78 -0.98
N LYS A 290 -0.23 12.82 -0.38
CA LYS A 290 1.25 12.87 -0.31
C LYS A 290 1.88 12.65 -1.68
N ILE A 291 1.39 11.69 -2.44
CA ILE A 291 1.85 11.41 -3.81
C ILE A 291 1.68 12.64 -4.71
N VAL A 292 0.53 13.31 -4.68
CA VAL A 292 0.30 14.53 -5.47
C VAL A 292 1.34 15.60 -5.14
N ARG A 293 1.61 15.82 -3.85
CA ARG A 293 2.66 16.78 -3.43
C ARG A 293 4.06 16.36 -3.85
N MET A 294 4.36 15.04 -3.83
CA MET A 294 5.65 14.52 -4.32
C MET A 294 5.79 14.73 -5.83
N VAL A 295 4.76 14.39 -6.61
CA VAL A 295 4.76 14.62 -8.07
C VAL A 295 4.95 16.10 -8.36
N LYS A 296 4.21 16.99 -7.69
CA LYS A 296 4.36 18.43 -7.85
C LYS A 296 5.80 18.88 -7.60
N ALA A 297 6.40 18.46 -6.49
CA ALA A 297 7.76 18.83 -6.15
C ALA A 297 8.78 18.37 -7.19
N VAL A 298 8.71 17.11 -7.66
CA VAL A 298 9.67 16.59 -8.65
C VAL A 298 9.51 17.25 -10.02
N VAL A 299 8.27 17.54 -10.42
CA VAL A 299 7.99 18.24 -11.70
C VAL A 299 8.46 19.70 -11.66
N GLU A 300 8.36 20.35 -10.51
CA GLU A 300 8.86 21.72 -10.30
C GLU A 300 10.39 21.77 -9.99
N GLY A 301 11.07 20.63 -9.98
CA GLY A 301 12.50 20.56 -9.70
C GLY A 301 12.87 20.83 -8.23
N SER A 302 11.90 20.71 -7.30
CA SER A 302 12.10 20.87 -5.87
C SER A 302 12.13 19.51 -5.16
N GLN A 303 12.58 19.50 -3.89
CA GLN A 303 12.60 18.27 -3.10
C GLN A 303 11.24 18.02 -2.43
N PRO A 304 10.65 16.82 -2.59
CA PRO A 304 9.45 16.44 -1.86
C PRO A 304 9.69 16.36 -0.34
N ALA A 305 8.64 16.56 0.44
CA ALA A 305 8.68 16.24 1.85
C ALA A 305 8.84 14.73 2.04
N ILE A 306 9.84 14.33 2.84
CA ILE A 306 10.14 12.95 3.22
C ILE A 306 10.35 12.89 4.74
N ASN A 307 10.15 11.72 5.35
CA ASN A 307 10.37 11.50 6.79
C ASN A 307 11.22 10.25 7.09
N ASP A 308 11.65 9.51 6.06
CA ASP A 308 12.62 8.43 6.18
C ASP A 308 13.66 8.49 5.05
N VAL A 309 14.93 8.44 5.43
CA VAL A 309 16.09 8.44 4.51
C VAL A 309 17.08 7.32 4.81
N THR A 310 16.73 6.41 5.73
CA THR A 310 17.68 5.42 6.26
C THR A 310 17.18 3.98 6.21
N ASN A 311 15.89 3.76 6.43
CA ASN A 311 15.36 2.42 6.71
C ASN A 311 14.84 1.70 5.46
N ILE A 312 14.31 2.44 4.48
CA ILE A 312 13.70 1.83 3.30
C ILE A 312 14.78 1.52 2.26
N ARG A 313 15.11 0.24 2.12
CA ARG A 313 16.11 -0.26 1.17
C ARG A 313 15.49 -1.27 0.21
N ASN A 314 15.87 -1.15 -1.06
CA ASN A 314 15.43 -2.06 -2.12
C ASN A 314 16.55 -2.95 -2.68
N ASP A 315 17.49 -3.34 -1.82
CA ASP A 315 18.72 -4.10 -2.07
C ASP A 315 19.81 -3.35 -2.87
N VAL A 316 19.44 -2.35 -3.66
CA VAL A 316 20.38 -1.55 -4.45
C VAL A 316 20.74 -0.25 -3.73
N LYS A 317 19.73 0.46 -3.24
CA LYS A 317 19.91 1.74 -2.53
C LYS A 317 18.88 1.97 -1.43
N THR A 318 19.15 2.95 -0.58
CA THR A 318 18.14 3.51 0.31
C THR A 318 17.26 4.48 -0.48
N ILE A 319 15.93 4.36 -0.37
CA ILE A 319 14.96 5.18 -1.08
C ILE A 319 14.43 6.27 -0.15
N PRO A 320 14.58 7.57 -0.47
CA PRO A 320 13.94 8.64 0.30
C PRO A 320 12.42 8.44 0.32
N SER A 321 11.84 8.37 1.51
CA SER A 321 10.48 7.87 1.68
C SER A 321 9.61 8.80 2.53
N TYR A 322 8.31 8.74 2.29
CA TYR A 322 7.30 9.28 3.19
C TYR A 322 6.41 8.15 3.72
N LEU A 323 6.48 7.90 5.02
CA LEU A 323 5.72 6.86 5.69
C LEU A 323 4.60 7.49 6.52
N CYS A 324 3.35 7.18 6.16
CA CYS A 324 2.16 7.59 6.89
C CYS A 324 1.93 6.66 8.09
N ILE A 325 1.33 7.18 9.16
CA ILE A 325 0.98 6.38 10.33
C ILE A 325 -0.41 5.77 10.11
N PRO A 326 -0.57 4.44 10.22
CA PRO A 326 -1.88 3.80 10.15
C PRO A 326 -2.69 4.01 11.44
N ILE A 327 -3.99 3.72 11.41
CA ILE A 327 -4.93 3.92 12.52
C ILE A 327 -5.60 2.59 12.87
N ILE A 328 -5.71 2.28 14.16
CA ILE A 328 -6.51 1.15 14.66
C ILE A 328 -7.99 1.54 14.59
N VAL A 329 -8.80 0.67 14.00
CA VAL A 329 -10.25 0.80 13.92
C VAL A 329 -10.91 -0.45 14.51
N ASP A 330 -11.83 -0.26 15.45
CA ASP A 330 -12.67 -1.29 16.01
C ASP A 330 -14.15 -0.79 16.13
N SER A 331 -15.01 -1.52 16.82
CA SER A 331 -16.40 -1.15 16.98
C SER A 331 -16.63 0.20 17.69
N THR A 332 -15.62 0.73 18.39
CA THR A 332 -15.75 2.00 19.14
C THR A 332 -15.50 3.24 18.28
N ASN A 333 -14.81 3.09 17.15
CA ASN A 333 -14.43 4.20 16.27
C ASN A 333 -14.63 3.92 14.77
N VAL A 334 -15.38 2.89 14.41
CA VAL A 334 -15.59 2.44 13.03
C VAL A 334 -16.13 3.53 12.08
N ASP A 335 -16.78 4.55 12.62
CA ASP A 335 -17.36 5.66 11.85
C ASP A 335 -16.32 6.67 11.32
N ILE A 336 -15.04 6.56 11.74
CA ILE A 336 -13.98 7.38 11.15
C ILE A 336 -13.60 6.94 9.73
N VAL A 337 -13.93 5.69 9.37
CA VAL A 337 -13.64 5.15 8.05
C VAL A 337 -14.61 5.71 7.04
N LYS A 338 -14.07 6.37 6.03
CA LYS A 338 -14.87 6.90 4.92
C LYS A 338 -15.36 5.75 4.04
N ASP A 339 -16.58 5.89 3.53
CA ASP A 339 -17.16 4.91 2.62
C ASP A 339 -16.44 4.95 1.26
N PHE A 340 -15.77 3.87 0.89
CA PHE A 340 -15.04 3.72 -0.38
C PHE A 340 -15.93 3.20 -1.53
N ARG A 341 -17.21 3.56 -1.56
CA ARG A 341 -18.12 3.18 -2.64
C ARG A 341 -17.96 4.01 -3.89
#